data_a92751b8aeb6baee84cc2bc05b864c17
#
_entry.id   a92751b8aeb6baee84cc2bc05b864c17
#
_cell.length_a   1.000
_cell.length_b   1.000
_cell.length_c   1.000
_cell.angle_alpha   90.00
_cell.angle_beta   90.00
_cell.angle_gamma   90.00
#
_symmetry.space_group_name_H-M   'P 1'
#
loop_
_entity.id
_entity.type
_entity.pdbx_description
1 polymer ?
#
loop_
_entity_poly.entity_id
_entity_poly.type
_entity_poly.pdbx_seq_one_letter_code
_entity_poly.pdbx_strand_id
1 'polypeptide(L)'
;MRIRGHALIQGASRGLGLELARQLAERDEVASVTATCREPDQAGDLQTLVDASDGKVFAERLDLTDEASIVTAAEAVRARTDRLHLLMNVAGILHGAGVKPERQLGDVDPTALDRVFRVNAFGPLLVAKHFAPLFAHDEPAVLANLSARVGSIGDNRRGGWYAYRASKAAQNQFTKGLSIELRRRNRHIVVVALHPGTVDTDLSAPFQKGVKPERLFSKERAARQLLEVLEGLDESANGGFFAWDGQPIEW
;
A
#
# COMPACT_ATOMS: atom_id res chain seq x y z
N MET A 1 13.59 -8.02 9.54
CA MET A 1 14.36 -7.27 8.48
C MET A 1 14.33 -5.79 8.85
N ARG A 2 15.47 -5.06 8.90
CA ARG A 2 15.43 -3.60 9.17
C ARG A 2 15.08 -2.85 7.88
N ILE A 3 14.12 -1.92 7.97
CA ILE A 3 13.80 -1.00 6.87
C ILE A 3 14.90 0.06 6.82
N ARG A 4 15.61 0.13 5.68
CA ARG A 4 16.73 1.04 5.45
C ARG A 4 16.79 1.51 4.00
N GLY A 5 17.68 2.44 3.68
CA GLY A 5 17.92 2.91 2.32
C GLY A 5 16.75 3.69 1.73
N HIS A 6 16.32 3.36 0.53
CA HIS A 6 15.32 4.12 -0.21
C HIS A 6 13.94 3.48 -0.11
N ALA A 7 12.94 4.27 0.32
CA ALA A 7 11.55 3.86 0.47
C ALA A 7 10.63 4.60 -0.52
N LEU A 8 9.57 3.91 -0.97
CA LEU A 8 8.48 4.50 -1.74
C LEU A 8 7.14 4.16 -1.10
N ILE A 9 6.33 5.19 -0.84
CA ILE A 9 4.96 5.08 -0.35
C ILE A 9 4.00 5.60 -1.41
N GLN A 10 3.27 4.69 -2.03
CA GLN A 10 2.23 5.04 -2.98
C GLN A 10 0.94 5.37 -2.23
N GLY A 11 0.36 6.56 -2.47
CA GLY A 11 -0.86 7.02 -1.81
C GLY A 11 -0.60 7.81 -0.53
N ALA A 12 0.37 8.73 -0.55
CA ALA A 12 0.88 9.45 0.62
C ALA A 12 0.36 10.89 0.76
N SER A 13 -0.69 11.32 0.02
CA SER A 13 -1.23 12.68 0.18
C SER A 13 -1.86 12.94 1.56
N ARG A 14 -2.34 11.90 2.25
CA ARG A 14 -3.04 11.97 3.53
C ARG A 14 -3.14 10.61 4.20
N GLY A 15 -3.74 10.61 5.39
CA GLY A 15 -4.11 9.38 6.09
C GLY A 15 -2.92 8.49 6.43
N LEU A 16 -3.10 7.18 6.28
CA LEU A 16 -2.09 6.19 6.65
C LEU A 16 -0.81 6.27 5.79
N GLY A 17 -0.95 6.58 4.49
CA GLY A 17 0.20 6.69 3.59
C GLY A 17 1.11 7.87 3.95
N LEU A 18 0.53 9.03 4.27
CA LEU A 18 1.29 10.19 4.75
C LEU A 18 2.00 9.88 6.06
N GLU A 19 1.31 9.23 6.98
CA GLU A 19 1.88 8.88 8.28
C GLU A 19 3.03 7.86 8.16
N LEU A 20 2.91 6.87 7.27
CA LEU A 20 4.00 5.95 6.94
C LEU A 20 5.21 6.70 6.38
N ALA A 21 5.00 7.64 5.46
CA ALA A 21 6.08 8.46 4.90
C ALA A 21 6.76 9.29 5.99
N ARG A 22 6.00 9.89 6.91
CA ARG A 22 6.53 10.67 8.03
C ARG A 22 7.40 9.81 8.95
N GLN A 23 6.88 8.67 9.42
CA GLN A 23 7.64 7.78 10.32
C GLN A 23 8.89 7.18 9.67
N LEU A 24 8.88 6.95 8.36
CA LEU A 24 10.07 6.52 7.62
C LEU A 24 11.09 7.66 7.48
N ALA A 25 10.64 8.89 7.26
CA ALA A 25 11.53 10.05 7.17
C ALA A 25 12.27 10.35 8.49
N GLU A 26 11.68 10.02 9.64
CA GLU A 26 12.27 10.17 10.96
C GLU A 26 13.37 9.13 11.30
N ARG A 27 13.54 8.09 10.47
CA ARG A 27 14.50 7.01 10.73
C ARG A 27 15.86 7.32 10.11
N ASP A 28 16.92 7.25 10.87
CA ASP A 28 18.29 7.53 10.39
C ASP A 28 18.75 6.55 9.31
N GLU A 29 18.32 5.28 9.39
CA GLU A 29 18.69 4.25 8.42
C GLU A 29 17.98 4.39 7.06
N VAL A 30 16.90 5.18 6.96
CA VAL A 30 16.20 5.49 5.72
C VAL A 30 16.87 6.68 5.05
N ALA A 31 17.44 6.44 3.88
CA ALA A 31 18.18 7.46 3.14
C ALA A 31 17.24 8.46 2.44
N SER A 32 16.15 7.98 1.88
CA SER A 32 15.11 8.83 1.28
C SER A 32 13.74 8.17 1.27
N VAL A 33 12.70 8.99 1.21
CA VAL A 33 11.30 8.56 1.05
C VAL A 33 10.70 9.23 -0.17
N THR A 34 10.29 8.45 -1.17
CA THR A 34 9.43 8.97 -2.25
C THR A 34 7.97 8.76 -1.87
N ALA A 35 7.25 9.85 -1.67
CA ALA A 35 5.84 9.87 -1.32
C ALA A 35 5.00 10.24 -2.55
N THR A 36 4.18 9.32 -3.06
CA THR A 36 3.46 9.57 -4.31
C THR A 36 1.97 9.78 -4.10
N CYS A 37 1.39 10.66 -4.90
CA CYS A 37 -0.05 10.88 -4.96
C CYS A 37 -0.46 11.46 -6.33
N ARG A 38 -1.76 11.62 -6.58
CA ARG A 38 -2.27 12.12 -7.86
C ARG A 38 -1.91 13.57 -8.13
N GLU A 39 -1.97 14.40 -7.10
CA GLU A 39 -1.78 15.86 -7.18
C GLU A 39 -0.91 16.31 -6.01
N PRO A 40 0.43 16.12 -6.10
CA PRO A 40 1.33 16.46 -5.01
C PRO A 40 1.31 17.95 -4.66
N ASP A 41 1.18 18.85 -5.64
CA ASP A 41 1.16 20.29 -5.40
C ASP A 41 -0.08 20.76 -4.61
N GLN A 42 -1.16 19.97 -4.61
CA GLN A 42 -2.40 20.24 -3.87
C GLN A 42 -2.45 19.50 -2.52
N ALA A 43 -1.48 18.66 -2.24
CA ALA A 43 -1.40 17.86 -1.01
C ALA A 43 -0.65 18.62 0.10
N GLY A 44 -1.30 19.63 0.71
CA GLY A 44 -0.66 20.53 1.67
C GLY A 44 0.07 19.85 2.82
N ASP A 45 -0.53 18.79 3.41
CA ASP A 45 0.13 18.03 4.48
C ASP A 45 1.39 17.30 3.98
N LEU A 46 1.37 16.80 2.74
CA LEU A 46 2.54 16.17 2.11
C LEU A 46 3.62 17.22 1.81
N GLN A 47 3.25 18.39 1.28
CA GLN A 47 4.21 19.47 1.05
C GLN A 47 4.87 19.93 2.35
N THR A 48 4.08 20.06 3.43
CA THR A 48 4.63 20.37 4.77
C THR A 48 5.67 19.32 5.21
N LEU A 49 5.41 18.03 4.95
CA LEU A 49 6.39 16.96 5.25
C LEU A 49 7.64 17.07 4.38
N VAL A 50 7.49 17.37 3.09
CA VAL A 50 8.62 17.58 2.17
C VAL A 50 9.51 18.73 2.66
N ASP A 51 8.91 19.89 2.95
CA ASP A 51 9.63 21.10 3.40
C ASP A 51 10.36 20.88 4.72
N ALA A 52 9.78 20.11 5.64
CA ALA A 52 10.36 19.81 6.95
C ALA A 52 11.42 18.70 6.92
N SER A 53 11.62 18.01 5.79
CA SER A 53 12.42 16.78 5.72
C SER A 53 13.90 16.97 5.39
N ASP A 54 14.34 18.21 5.20
CA ASP A 54 15.71 18.55 4.79
C ASP A 54 16.19 17.77 3.54
N GLY A 55 15.31 17.68 2.53
CA GLY A 55 15.59 16.98 1.28
C GLY A 55 15.50 15.45 1.34
N LYS A 56 15.01 14.87 2.43
CA LYS A 56 14.86 13.43 2.59
C LYS A 56 13.57 12.88 1.97
N VAL A 57 12.51 13.70 1.91
CA VAL A 57 11.21 13.31 1.31
C VAL A 57 11.02 13.98 -0.03
N PHE A 58 10.61 13.20 -1.01
CA PHE A 58 10.31 13.67 -2.38
C PHE A 58 8.84 13.36 -2.69
N ALA A 59 8.10 14.37 -3.15
CA ALA A 59 6.73 14.20 -3.61
C ALA A 59 6.72 13.98 -5.13
N GLU A 60 6.04 12.92 -5.60
CA GLU A 60 5.93 12.60 -7.02
C GLU A 60 4.48 12.36 -7.43
N ARG A 61 4.12 12.84 -8.63
CA ARG A 61 2.80 12.54 -9.19
C ARG A 61 2.72 11.07 -9.62
N LEU A 62 1.71 10.35 -9.10
CA LEU A 62 1.37 8.99 -9.51
C LEU A 62 -0.12 8.75 -9.34
N ASP A 63 -0.81 8.49 -10.44
CA ASP A 63 -2.21 8.04 -10.48
C ASP A 63 -2.24 6.55 -10.85
N LEU A 64 -2.85 5.73 -10.00
CA LEU A 64 -2.99 4.28 -10.22
C LEU A 64 -3.82 3.92 -11.45
N THR A 65 -4.58 4.86 -11.99
CA THR A 65 -5.42 4.69 -13.19
C THR A 65 -4.77 5.23 -14.46
N ASP A 66 -3.59 5.84 -14.36
CA ASP A 66 -2.81 6.44 -15.45
C ASP A 66 -1.40 5.83 -15.47
N GLU A 67 -1.21 4.81 -16.31
CA GLU A 67 0.08 4.12 -16.42
C GLU A 67 1.22 5.04 -16.84
N ALA A 68 0.95 6.07 -17.64
CA ALA A 68 1.98 7.03 -18.04
C ALA A 68 2.53 7.81 -16.84
N SER A 69 1.67 8.17 -15.88
CA SER A 69 2.12 8.81 -14.63
C SER A 69 2.98 7.87 -13.77
N ILE A 70 2.67 6.57 -13.77
CA ILE A 70 3.48 5.57 -13.06
C ILE A 70 4.87 5.45 -13.68
N VAL A 71 4.95 5.44 -15.01
CA VAL A 71 6.23 5.43 -15.76
C VAL A 71 7.07 6.65 -15.39
N THR A 72 6.48 7.85 -15.47
CA THR A 72 7.18 9.12 -15.14
C THR A 72 7.69 9.11 -13.69
N ALA A 73 6.87 8.67 -12.73
CA ALA A 73 7.30 8.55 -11.35
C ALA A 73 8.45 7.55 -11.17
N ALA A 74 8.40 6.41 -11.88
CA ALA A 74 9.49 5.43 -11.84
C ALA A 74 10.79 5.97 -12.45
N GLU A 75 10.72 6.79 -13.50
CA GLU A 75 11.87 7.49 -14.09
C GLU A 75 12.45 8.51 -13.11
N ALA A 76 11.61 9.31 -12.46
CA ALA A 76 12.06 10.28 -11.47
C ALA A 76 12.76 9.60 -10.28
N VAL A 77 12.26 8.46 -9.81
CA VAL A 77 12.93 7.68 -8.76
C VAL A 77 14.25 7.10 -9.25
N ARG A 78 14.31 6.53 -10.46
CA ARG A 78 15.54 6.00 -11.05
C ARG A 78 16.65 7.06 -11.26
N ALA A 79 16.25 8.31 -11.46
CA ALA A 79 17.22 9.41 -11.54
C ALA A 79 17.90 9.73 -10.20
N ARG A 80 17.30 9.32 -9.07
CA ARG A 80 17.81 9.55 -7.70
C ARG A 80 18.46 8.33 -7.08
N THR A 81 18.01 7.12 -7.44
CA THR A 81 18.54 5.87 -6.88
C THR A 81 18.39 4.72 -7.86
N ASP A 82 19.33 3.80 -7.84
CA ASP A 82 19.29 2.53 -8.56
C ASP A 82 18.63 1.38 -7.77
N ARG A 83 18.23 1.62 -6.53
CA ARG A 83 17.69 0.61 -5.59
C ARG A 83 16.48 1.10 -4.83
N LEU A 84 15.51 0.21 -4.64
CA LEU A 84 14.45 0.36 -3.64
C LEU A 84 14.55 -0.75 -2.60
N HIS A 85 14.42 -0.36 -1.33
CA HIS A 85 14.44 -1.28 -0.19
C HIS A 85 13.04 -1.49 0.39
N LEU A 86 12.15 -0.51 0.18
CA LEU A 86 10.74 -0.61 0.54
C LEU A 86 9.86 0.03 -0.54
N LEU A 87 8.83 -0.69 -0.98
CA LEU A 87 7.71 -0.14 -1.72
C LEU A 87 6.43 -0.55 -1.01
N MET A 88 5.60 0.42 -0.62
CA MET A 88 4.27 0.17 -0.08
C MET A 88 3.19 0.78 -0.97
N ASN A 89 2.32 -0.06 -1.51
CA ASN A 89 1.07 0.37 -2.15
C ASN A 89 0.00 0.53 -1.08
N VAL A 90 -0.35 1.79 -0.76
CA VAL A 90 -1.23 2.12 0.37
C VAL A 90 -2.60 2.61 -0.10
N ALA A 91 -2.67 3.31 -1.24
CA ALA A 91 -3.92 3.85 -1.74
C ALA A 91 -4.94 2.76 -2.07
N GLY A 92 -6.20 3.07 -1.82
CA GLY A 92 -7.33 2.24 -2.18
C GLY A 92 -8.64 3.02 -2.08
N ILE A 93 -9.69 2.50 -2.71
CA ILE A 93 -11.04 3.05 -2.62
C ILE A 93 -12.03 1.98 -2.18
N LEU A 94 -12.99 2.39 -1.37
CA LEU A 94 -14.15 1.60 -0.93
C LEU A 94 -15.46 2.35 -1.23
N HIS A 95 -15.40 3.68 -1.19
CA HIS A 95 -16.52 4.57 -1.45
C HIS A 95 -16.04 5.91 -2.00
N GLY A 96 -16.96 6.75 -2.41
CA GLY A 96 -16.72 8.10 -2.94
C GLY A 96 -16.55 8.12 -4.45
N ALA A 97 -16.72 9.29 -5.06
CA ALA A 97 -16.62 9.50 -6.50
C ALA A 97 -17.47 8.52 -7.34
N GLY A 98 -18.73 8.29 -6.94
CA GLY A 98 -19.67 7.38 -7.62
C GLY A 98 -19.59 5.92 -7.16
N VAL A 99 -18.63 5.55 -6.33
CA VAL A 99 -18.52 4.21 -5.75
C VAL A 99 -19.28 4.13 -4.43
N LYS A 100 -20.09 3.10 -4.26
CA LYS A 100 -20.76 2.75 -3.01
C LYS A 100 -20.56 1.26 -2.75
N PRO A 101 -20.18 0.85 -1.53
CA PRO A 101 -20.06 -0.57 -1.21
C PRO A 101 -21.41 -1.26 -1.31
N GLU A 102 -21.47 -2.33 -2.06
CA GLU A 102 -22.70 -3.09 -2.32
C GLU A 102 -23.15 -3.86 -1.09
N ARG A 103 -24.42 -3.80 -0.75
CA ARG A 103 -25.02 -4.56 0.36
C ARG A 103 -25.65 -5.87 -0.11
N GLN A 104 -26.12 -5.89 -1.36
CA GLN A 104 -26.80 -7.00 -2.01
C GLN A 104 -26.41 -7.08 -3.49
N LEU A 105 -26.74 -8.19 -4.14
CA LEU A 105 -26.37 -8.42 -5.54
C LEU A 105 -26.94 -7.36 -6.50
N GLY A 106 -28.13 -6.86 -6.21
CA GLY A 106 -28.80 -5.82 -7.03
C GLY A 106 -28.11 -4.45 -6.98
N ASP A 107 -27.17 -4.22 -6.05
CA ASP A 107 -26.43 -2.96 -5.96
C ASP A 107 -25.19 -2.94 -6.84
N VAL A 108 -24.86 -4.05 -7.51
CA VAL A 108 -23.64 -4.20 -8.33
C VAL A 108 -23.73 -3.32 -9.57
N ASP A 109 -22.78 -2.40 -9.71
CA ASP A 109 -22.64 -1.49 -10.85
C ASP A 109 -21.33 -1.77 -11.60
N PRO A 110 -21.36 -2.06 -12.91
CA PRO A 110 -20.16 -2.38 -13.69
C PRO A 110 -19.11 -1.25 -13.72
N THR A 111 -19.54 0.00 -13.71
CA THR A 111 -18.62 1.16 -13.72
C THR A 111 -17.90 1.29 -12.39
N ALA A 112 -18.62 1.07 -11.28
CA ALA A 112 -18.03 1.04 -9.94
C ALA A 112 -17.06 -0.13 -9.79
N LEU A 113 -17.41 -1.33 -10.30
CA LEU A 113 -16.52 -2.50 -10.34
C LEU A 113 -15.20 -2.16 -11.06
N ASP A 114 -15.28 -1.68 -12.31
CA ASP A 114 -14.08 -1.32 -13.10
C ASP A 114 -13.19 -0.33 -12.33
N ARG A 115 -13.79 0.74 -11.79
CA ARG A 115 -13.06 1.75 -11.05
C ARG A 115 -12.36 1.20 -9.80
N VAL A 116 -13.06 0.38 -9.01
CA VAL A 116 -12.50 -0.22 -7.80
C VAL A 116 -11.35 -1.17 -8.14
N PHE A 117 -11.49 -1.97 -9.19
CA PHE A 117 -10.42 -2.88 -9.64
C PHE A 117 -9.22 -2.11 -10.18
N ARG A 118 -9.41 -1.05 -10.97
CA ARG A 118 -8.32 -0.21 -11.47
C ARG A 118 -7.47 0.33 -10.33
N VAL A 119 -8.10 0.88 -9.29
CA VAL A 119 -7.37 1.48 -8.17
C VAL A 119 -6.79 0.42 -7.23
N ASN A 120 -7.61 -0.56 -6.80
CA ASN A 120 -7.22 -1.46 -5.71
C ASN A 120 -6.37 -2.66 -6.15
N ALA A 121 -6.48 -3.07 -7.43
CA ALA A 121 -5.84 -4.28 -7.93
C ALA A 121 -4.85 -3.99 -9.07
N PHE A 122 -5.31 -3.40 -10.17
CA PHE A 122 -4.47 -3.21 -11.36
C PHE A 122 -3.39 -2.15 -11.12
N GLY A 123 -3.72 -1.02 -10.47
CA GLY A 123 -2.78 0.04 -10.17
C GLY A 123 -1.56 -0.45 -9.37
N PRO A 124 -1.73 -1.12 -8.22
CA PRO A 124 -0.61 -1.71 -7.47
C PRO A 124 0.24 -2.69 -8.30
N LEU A 125 -0.38 -3.47 -9.20
CA LEU A 125 0.35 -4.35 -10.10
C LEU A 125 1.19 -3.56 -11.12
N LEU A 126 0.62 -2.49 -11.72
CA LEU A 126 1.35 -1.61 -12.63
C LEU A 126 2.48 -0.86 -11.92
N VAL A 127 2.29 -0.42 -10.70
CA VAL A 127 3.37 0.14 -9.88
C VAL A 127 4.48 -0.91 -9.72
N ALA A 128 4.16 -2.12 -9.30
CA ALA A 128 5.16 -3.18 -9.18
C ALA A 128 5.90 -3.45 -10.50
N LYS A 129 5.19 -3.46 -11.65
CA LYS A 129 5.78 -3.63 -12.99
C LYS A 129 6.87 -2.59 -13.28
N HIS A 130 6.59 -1.31 -13.06
CA HIS A 130 7.50 -0.22 -13.43
C HIS A 130 8.62 0.02 -12.42
N PHE A 131 8.42 -0.35 -11.15
CA PHE A 131 9.43 -0.26 -10.10
C PHE A 131 10.23 -1.55 -9.90
N ALA A 132 9.82 -2.68 -10.49
CA ALA A 132 10.52 -3.96 -10.37
C ALA A 132 12.04 -3.92 -10.72
N PRO A 133 12.52 -3.12 -11.69
CA PRO A 133 13.95 -3.02 -11.95
C PRO A 133 14.77 -2.51 -10.76
N LEU A 134 14.19 -1.66 -9.90
CA LEU A 134 14.85 -1.11 -8.72
C LEU A 134 15.02 -2.13 -7.57
N PHE A 135 14.45 -3.32 -7.70
CA PHE A 135 14.69 -4.43 -6.78
C PHE A 135 15.76 -5.41 -7.27
N ALA A 136 16.42 -5.14 -8.41
CA ALA A 136 17.47 -5.99 -8.95
C ALA A 136 18.82 -5.74 -8.23
N HIS A 137 18.88 -6.07 -6.95
CA HIS A 137 20.06 -5.99 -6.09
C HIS A 137 20.04 -7.11 -5.04
N ASP A 138 21.16 -7.32 -4.34
CA ASP A 138 21.33 -8.41 -3.34
C ASP A 138 21.05 -7.97 -1.90
N GLU A 139 20.51 -6.77 -1.68
CA GLU A 139 20.15 -6.29 -0.35
C GLU A 139 18.71 -6.69 0.01
N PRO A 140 18.39 -6.86 1.31
CA PRO A 140 17.02 -7.08 1.76
C PRO A 140 16.08 -5.98 1.29
N ALA A 141 14.93 -6.37 0.73
CA ALA A 141 13.93 -5.45 0.24
C ALA A 141 12.50 -5.96 0.51
N VAL A 142 11.55 -5.04 0.56
CA VAL A 142 10.13 -5.36 0.78
C VAL A 142 9.28 -4.68 -0.27
N LEU A 143 8.33 -5.43 -0.86
CA LEU A 143 7.17 -4.90 -1.55
C LEU A 143 5.92 -5.28 -0.76
N ALA A 144 5.22 -4.30 -0.21
CA ALA A 144 4.03 -4.51 0.59
C ALA A 144 2.79 -3.89 -0.08
N ASN A 145 1.76 -4.68 -0.26
CA ASN A 145 0.46 -4.22 -0.73
C ASN A 145 -0.51 -4.09 0.45
N LEU A 146 -1.05 -2.90 0.70
CA LEU A 146 -2.06 -2.70 1.73
C LEU A 146 -3.39 -3.29 1.27
N SER A 147 -3.65 -4.50 1.72
CA SER A 147 -4.87 -5.24 1.49
C SER A 147 -5.86 -5.02 2.65
N ALA A 148 -6.82 -5.89 2.75
CA ALA A 148 -7.80 -5.89 3.83
C ALA A 148 -8.21 -7.34 4.14
N ARG A 149 -8.51 -7.67 5.40
CA ARG A 149 -9.01 -8.99 5.80
C ARG A 149 -10.21 -9.43 4.95
N VAL A 150 -11.06 -8.48 4.56
CA VAL A 150 -12.22 -8.77 3.71
C VAL A 150 -11.86 -9.22 2.28
N GLY A 151 -10.58 -9.13 1.88
CA GLY A 151 -10.03 -9.72 0.65
C GLY A 151 -9.69 -11.20 0.78
N SER A 152 -9.73 -11.77 1.99
CA SER A 152 -9.63 -13.21 2.18
C SER A 152 -10.91 -13.91 1.72
N ILE A 153 -10.77 -14.91 0.86
CA ILE A 153 -11.89 -15.73 0.39
C ILE A 153 -12.32 -16.68 1.50
N GLY A 154 -11.34 -17.30 2.17
CA GLY A 154 -11.59 -18.25 3.26
C GLY A 154 -12.24 -17.62 4.49
N ASP A 155 -11.94 -16.35 4.82
CA ASP A 155 -12.52 -15.62 5.96
C ASP A 155 -13.89 -14.99 5.66
N ASN A 156 -14.38 -15.04 4.40
CA ASN A 156 -15.63 -14.39 4.02
C ASN A 156 -16.87 -15.15 4.53
N ARG A 157 -17.46 -14.63 5.60
CA ARG A 157 -18.71 -15.14 6.20
C ARG A 157 -19.88 -14.16 6.10
N ARG A 158 -19.63 -12.92 5.62
CA ARG A 158 -20.61 -11.83 5.65
C ARG A 158 -21.19 -11.49 4.30
N GLY A 159 -20.48 -11.76 3.20
CA GLY A 159 -20.87 -11.32 1.86
C GLY A 159 -20.86 -9.79 1.71
N GLY A 160 -21.56 -9.28 0.70
CA GLY A 160 -21.59 -7.86 0.35
C GLY A 160 -20.22 -7.31 -0.07
N TRP A 161 -20.16 -6.00 -0.36
CA TRP A 161 -18.94 -5.30 -0.77
C TRP A 161 -18.21 -6.01 -1.92
N TYR A 162 -18.98 -6.46 -2.91
CA TYR A 162 -18.48 -7.33 -3.99
C TYR A 162 -17.25 -6.75 -4.68
N ALA A 163 -17.33 -5.50 -5.13
CA ALA A 163 -16.21 -4.83 -5.79
C ALA A 163 -14.97 -4.75 -4.89
N TYR A 164 -15.15 -4.32 -3.64
CA TYR A 164 -14.02 -4.13 -2.73
C TYR A 164 -13.37 -5.45 -2.35
N ARG A 165 -14.16 -6.46 -1.92
CA ARG A 165 -13.65 -7.78 -1.56
C ARG A 165 -12.92 -8.44 -2.73
N ALA A 166 -13.56 -8.46 -3.90
CA ALA A 166 -12.98 -9.07 -5.09
C ALA A 166 -11.72 -8.36 -5.55
N SER A 167 -11.67 -7.01 -5.50
CA SER A 167 -10.46 -6.26 -5.84
C SER A 167 -9.30 -6.53 -4.87
N LYS A 168 -9.58 -6.69 -3.57
CA LYS A 168 -8.56 -7.03 -2.57
C LYS A 168 -8.11 -8.49 -2.68
N ALA A 169 -9.00 -9.41 -3.03
CA ALA A 169 -8.64 -10.80 -3.38
C ALA A 169 -7.75 -10.85 -4.64
N ALA A 170 -8.09 -10.06 -5.68
CA ALA A 170 -7.24 -9.93 -6.87
C ALA A 170 -5.87 -9.34 -6.53
N GLN A 171 -5.80 -8.28 -5.70
CA GLN A 171 -4.54 -7.73 -5.21
C GLN A 171 -3.71 -8.78 -4.44
N ASN A 172 -4.37 -9.61 -3.62
CA ASN A 172 -3.74 -10.71 -2.90
C ASN A 172 -3.13 -11.74 -3.88
N GLN A 173 -3.87 -12.14 -4.92
CA GLN A 173 -3.36 -13.04 -5.95
C GLN A 173 -2.17 -12.43 -6.71
N PHE A 174 -2.21 -11.14 -7.05
CA PHE A 174 -1.07 -10.45 -7.67
C PHE A 174 0.14 -10.40 -6.73
N THR A 175 -0.07 -10.14 -5.45
CA THR A 175 0.98 -10.18 -4.43
C THR A 175 1.67 -11.54 -4.40
N LYS A 176 0.90 -12.62 -4.44
CA LYS A 176 1.44 -13.99 -4.51
C LYS A 176 2.24 -14.22 -5.79
N GLY A 177 1.74 -13.80 -6.95
CA GLY A 177 2.46 -13.90 -8.23
C GLY A 177 3.78 -13.11 -8.21
N LEU A 178 3.73 -11.86 -7.73
CA LEU A 178 4.91 -10.99 -7.59
C LEU A 178 5.97 -11.58 -6.66
N SER A 179 5.57 -12.26 -5.58
CA SER A 179 6.51 -12.88 -4.64
C SER A 179 7.36 -13.98 -5.30
N ILE A 180 6.79 -14.70 -6.25
CA ILE A 180 7.48 -15.75 -7.00
C ILE A 180 8.40 -15.13 -8.07
N GLU A 181 7.91 -14.11 -8.79
CA GLU A 181 8.66 -13.49 -9.88
C GLU A 181 9.82 -12.64 -9.38
N LEU A 182 9.59 -11.74 -8.42
CA LEU A 182 10.61 -10.80 -7.95
C LEU A 182 11.73 -11.50 -7.19
N ARG A 183 11.47 -12.65 -6.56
CA ARG A 183 12.52 -13.46 -5.92
C ARG A 183 13.60 -13.95 -6.92
N ARG A 184 13.28 -14.00 -8.21
CA ARG A 184 14.28 -14.32 -9.26
C ARG A 184 15.23 -13.14 -9.53
N ARG A 185 14.83 -11.92 -9.18
CA ARG A 185 15.63 -10.69 -9.34
C ARG A 185 16.41 -10.34 -8.08
N ASN A 186 15.81 -10.60 -6.92
CA ASN A 186 16.40 -10.39 -5.61
C ASN A 186 15.96 -11.53 -4.68
N ARG A 187 16.88 -12.40 -4.32
CA ARG A 187 16.58 -13.55 -3.45
C ARG A 187 16.15 -13.17 -2.03
N HIS A 188 16.50 -11.96 -1.60
CA HIS A 188 16.22 -11.42 -0.26
C HIS A 188 14.96 -10.55 -0.21
N ILE A 189 14.21 -10.44 -1.34
CA ILE A 189 12.97 -9.68 -1.35
C ILE A 189 11.86 -10.45 -0.63
N VAL A 190 11.07 -9.70 0.14
CA VAL A 190 9.82 -10.17 0.75
C VAL A 190 8.65 -9.38 0.17
N VAL A 191 7.76 -10.08 -0.51
CA VAL A 191 6.54 -9.48 -1.11
C VAL A 191 5.34 -9.97 -0.33
N VAL A 192 4.58 -9.06 0.29
CA VAL A 192 3.49 -9.41 1.21
C VAL A 192 2.25 -8.56 1.00
N ALA A 193 1.10 -9.11 1.39
CA ALA A 193 -0.12 -8.35 1.63
C ALA A 193 -0.25 -8.03 3.13
N LEU A 194 -0.71 -6.83 3.46
CA LEU A 194 -0.91 -6.37 4.84
C LEU A 194 -2.33 -5.90 5.08
N HIS A 195 -2.89 -6.25 6.22
CA HIS A 195 -4.15 -5.71 6.73
C HIS A 195 -3.88 -4.79 7.92
N PRO A 196 -4.19 -3.47 7.82
CA PRO A 196 -3.84 -2.48 8.85
C PRO A 196 -4.78 -2.49 10.08
N GLY A 197 -5.80 -3.35 10.13
CA GLY A 197 -6.92 -3.18 11.05
C GLY A 197 -7.91 -2.13 10.57
N THR A 198 -8.76 -1.63 11.47
CA THR A 198 -9.64 -0.48 11.17
C THR A 198 -8.92 0.79 11.60
N VAL A 199 -8.45 1.57 10.64
CA VAL A 199 -7.70 2.80 10.89
C VAL A 199 -8.63 4.00 10.74
N ASP A 200 -8.54 4.96 11.66
CA ASP A 200 -9.32 6.21 11.61
C ASP A 200 -8.85 7.10 10.46
N THR A 201 -9.53 6.93 9.33
CA THR A 201 -9.29 7.64 8.07
C THR A 201 -10.60 7.86 7.33
N ASP A 202 -10.61 8.75 6.34
CA ASP A 202 -11.77 8.99 5.48
C ASP A 202 -12.31 7.70 4.84
N LEU A 203 -11.43 6.73 4.51
CA LEU A 203 -11.84 5.45 3.94
C LEU A 203 -12.74 4.65 4.88
N SER A 204 -12.45 4.66 6.16
CA SER A 204 -13.18 3.88 7.17
C SER A 204 -14.31 4.66 7.83
N ALA A 205 -14.27 5.99 7.81
CA ALA A 205 -15.19 6.86 8.56
C ALA A 205 -16.68 6.46 8.44
N PRO A 206 -17.23 6.15 7.24
CA PRO A 206 -18.64 5.74 7.11
C PRO A 206 -18.95 4.38 7.77
N PHE A 207 -17.94 3.59 8.10
CA PHE A 207 -18.08 2.19 8.58
C PHE A 207 -17.61 2.00 10.02
N GLN A 208 -17.26 3.09 10.72
CA GLN A 208 -16.77 3.04 12.10
C GLN A 208 -17.88 2.83 13.13
N LYS A 209 -19.15 3.03 12.74
CA LYS A 209 -20.27 2.81 13.67
C LYS A 209 -20.30 1.34 14.17
N GLY A 210 -20.11 1.17 15.46
CA GLY A 210 -20.05 -0.17 16.10
C GLY A 210 -18.64 -0.80 16.14
N VAL A 211 -17.61 -0.12 15.62
CA VAL A 211 -16.22 -0.50 15.88
C VAL A 211 -15.91 -0.16 17.35
N LYS A 212 -15.41 -1.15 18.08
CA LYS A 212 -15.00 -0.93 19.47
C LYS A 212 -13.81 0.04 19.50
N PRO A 213 -13.73 1.00 20.46
CA PRO A 213 -12.66 2.00 20.51
C PRO A 213 -11.25 1.40 20.45
N GLU A 214 -11.01 0.29 21.11
CA GLU A 214 -9.71 -0.38 21.13
C GLU A 214 -9.32 -1.01 19.77
N ARG A 215 -10.30 -1.18 18.85
CA ARG A 215 -10.12 -1.70 17.49
C ARG A 215 -10.13 -0.62 16.41
N LEU A 216 -10.39 0.63 16.77
CA LEU A 216 -10.22 1.79 15.89
C LEU A 216 -8.84 2.39 16.16
N PHE A 217 -7.92 2.19 15.22
CA PHE A 217 -6.54 2.60 15.39
C PHE A 217 -6.32 4.01 14.85
N SER A 218 -5.54 4.82 15.58
CA SER A 218 -5.04 6.07 14.99
C SER A 218 -4.08 5.76 13.85
N LYS A 219 -3.87 6.74 12.98
CA LYS A 219 -2.95 6.62 11.83
C LYS A 219 -1.52 6.32 12.32
N GLU A 220 -1.10 6.99 13.38
CA GLU A 220 0.22 6.85 14.00
C GLU A 220 0.44 5.44 14.54
N ARG A 221 -0.56 4.90 15.24
CA ARG A 221 -0.54 3.51 15.74
C ARG A 221 -0.47 2.51 14.60
N ALA A 222 -1.33 2.67 13.60
CA ALA A 222 -1.42 1.73 12.49
C ALA A 222 -0.14 1.75 11.64
N ALA A 223 0.43 2.92 11.35
CA ALA A 223 1.68 3.05 10.61
C ALA A 223 2.82 2.36 11.36
N ARG A 224 3.00 2.65 12.66
CA ARG A 224 4.01 2.02 13.48
C ARG A 224 3.88 0.49 13.50
N GLN A 225 2.67 -0.05 13.74
CA GLN A 225 2.42 -1.49 13.76
C GLN A 225 2.75 -2.16 12.43
N LEU A 226 2.39 -1.55 11.28
CA LEU A 226 2.73 -2.09 9.97
C LEU A 226 4.25 -2.11 9.73
N LEU A 227 4.96 -1.05 10.12
CA LEU A 227 6.42 -1.00 10.00
C LEU A 227 7.08 -2.04 10.91
N GLU A 228 6.61 -2.22 12.16
CA GLU A 228 7.06 -3.26 13.09
C GLU A 228 6.83 -4.67 12.52
N VAL A 229 5.66 -4.93 11.92
CA VAL A 229 5.37 -6.20 11.23
C VAL A 229 6.38 -6.43 10.12
N LEU A 230 6.59 -5.46 9.22
CA LEU A 230 7.55 -5.60 8.13
C LEU A 230 8.98 -5.86 8.62
N GLU A 231 9.40 -5.21 9.71
CA GLU A 231 10.72 -5.43 10.31
C GLU A 231 10.87 -6.81 10.96
N GLY A 232 9.77 -7.38 11.45
CA GLY A 232 9.73 -8.73 12.01
C GLY A 232 9.73 -9.85 10.97
N LEU A 233 9.49 -9.53 9.68
CA LEU A 233 9.45 -10.53 8.61
C LEU A 233 10.87 -10.98 8.23
N ASP A 234 10.95 -12.21 7.76
CA ASP A 234 12.11 -12.79 7.09
C ASP A 234 11.72 -13.37 5.72
N GLU A 235 12.65 -13.99 5.03
CA GLU A 235 12.42 -14.56 3.69
C GLU A 235 11.35 -15.66 3.65
N SER A 236 11.04 -16.29 4.76
CA SER A 236 9.98 -17.32 4.84
C SER A 236 8.58 -16.73 4.74
N ALA A 237 8.43 -15.44 5.07
CA ALA A 237 7.19 -14.69 4.95
C ALA A 237 6.83 -14.30 3.52
N ASN A 238 7.75 -14.49 2.55
CA ASN A 238 7.55 -14.09 1.16
C ASN A 238 6.30 -14.74 0.54
N GLY A 239 5.41 -13.93 0.01
CA GLY A 239 4.11 -14.37 -0.52
C GLY A 239 3.08 -14.64 0.56
N GLY A 240 3.23 -14.06 1.75
CA GLY A 240 2.28 -14.17 2.86
C GLY A 240 1.30 -12.98 2.94
N PHE A 241 0.24 -13.18 3.73
CA PHE A 241 -0.74 -12.15 4.06
C PHE A 241 -0.82 -12.03 5.58
N PHE A 242 -0.57 -10.81 6.12
CA PHE A 242 -0.44 -10.59 7.56
C PHE A 242 -1.35 -9.47 8.04
N ALA A 243 -1.83 -9.62 9.27
CA ALA A 243 -2.54 -8.56 9.98
C ALA A 243 -1.54 -7.58 10.63
N TRP A 244 -2.08 -6.48 11.13
CA TRP A 244 -1.38 -5.42 11.86
C TRP A 244 -0.59 -5.87 13.11
N ASP A 245 -0.90 -7.05 13.62
CA ASP A 245 -0.24 -7.70 14.77
C ASP A 245 0.74 -8.81 14.35
N GLY A 246 1.02 -8.93 13.06
CA GLY A 246 1.90 -9.95 12.48
C GLY A 246 1.27 -11.33 12.34
N GLN A 247 0.01 -11.52 12.73
CA GLN A 247 -0.66 -12.81 12.57
C GLN A 247 -0.96 -13.06 11.09
N PRO A 248 -0.75 -14.29 10.59
CA PRO A 248 -1.10 -14.65 9.23
C PRO A 248 -2.62 -14.63 9.04
N ILE A 249 -3.03 -14.21 7.84
CA ILE A 249 -4.41 -14.24 7.38
C ILE A 249 -4.51 -15.28 6.26
N GLU A 250 -5.54 -16.10 6.30
CA GLU A 250 -5.88 -17.02 5.20
C GLU A 250 -6.22 -16.23 3.92
N TRP A 251 -5.81 -16.77 2.75
CA TRP A 251 -6.08 -16.14 1.45
C TRP A 251 -7.55 -16.12 1.05
#